data_befd0e1344bebbdd3cad96dfc2a3a8c2
#
_entry.id   befd0e1344bebbdd3cad96dfc2a3a8c2
#
_cell.length_a   1.000
_cell.length_b   1.000
_cell.length_c   1.000
_cell.angle_alpha   90.00
_cell.angle_beta   90.00
_cell.angle_gamma   90.00
#
_symmetry.space_group_name_H-M   'P 1'
#
loop_
_entity.id
_entity.type
_entity.pdbx_description
1 polymer ?
#
loop_
_entity_poly.entity_id
_entity_poly.type
_entity_poly.pdbx_seq_one_letter_code
_entity_poly.pdbx_strand_id
1 'polypeptide(L)'
;MAGVTNYQKQGAVQNTGDQLALFLKVFSGEVLTAFTRATQVMNNHMVKTIDSGKATSFPVMGRGKAHYLPAGANLDDLREAIPHNEVVINIDGLLTSDVLITDILEAMNHYDVRGEYAKQLGEALAISADGAMVAEIAKLVKANKENITGLGKGVVIEKTLTGGAGINYDTGKAVIEGLLEMKAKWTSQYVPENERFAYITPEVESALIASKDAINRDFGAVASIVDGNINKLCGFKIIAVPHLKAGGADKTGMLGTAPEGHVFPTEYAKALAVCAHRTAVATVKLKDLQLEHARRPELQADMIIAKNAVGHGGLRPEACGIILAK
;
A
#
# COMPACT_ATOMS: atom_id res chain seq x y z
N MET A 1 -53.20 -4.00 32.52
CA MET A 1 -52.38 -2.81 32.36
C MET A 1 -51.73 -2.87 30.99
N ALA A 2 -52.25 -2.09 30.04
CA ALA A 2 -51.66 -2.04 28.71
C ALA A 2 -50.36 -1.19 28.80
N GLY A 3 -49.24 -1.83 28.53
CA GLY A 3 -47.96 -1.16 28.49
C GLY A 3 -47.94 -0.12 27.36
N VAL A 4 -47.58 1.10 27.69
CA VAL A 4 -47.34 2.19 26.73
C VAL A 4 -46.13 1.81 25.88
N THR A 5 -46.41 1.40 24.62
CA THR A 5 -45.37 0.98 23.66
C THR A 5 -45.10 2.02 22.59
N ASN A 6 -45.44 3.27 22.84
CA ASN A 6 -45.23 4.35 21.87
C ASN A 6 -44.07 5.27 22.28
N TYR A 7 -42.83 4.77 22.14
CA TYR A 7 -41.69 5.69 22.03
C TYR A 7 -41.46 5.97 20.54
N GLN A 8 -41.30 7.21 20.18
CA GLN A 8 -40.72 7.56 18.91
C GLN A 8 -39.27 7.13 18.91
N LYS A 9 -38.93 6.09 18.16
CA LYS A 9 -37.56 5.66 17.97
C LYS A 9 -36.99 6.43 16.80
N GLN A 10 -36.11 7.37 17.09
CA GLN A 10 -35.39 8.08 16.04
C GLN A 10 -34.50 7.10 15.25
N GLY A 11 -34.55 7.17 13.93
CA GLY A 11 -33.77 6.30 13.05
C GLY A 11 -34.37 4.92 12.76
N ALA A 12 -35.59 4.63 13.24
CA ALA A 12 -36.28 3.39 12.92
C ALA A 12 -36.85 3.41 11.51
N VAL A 13 -36.59 2.36 10.72
CA VAL A 13 -37.27 2.12 9.44
C VAL A 13 -38.63 1.48 9.74
N GLN A 14 -39.71 2.13 9.34
CA GLN A 14 -41.06 1.54 9.47
C GLN A 14 -41.13 0.22 8.70
N ASN A 15 -41.57 -0.84 9.39
CA ASN A 15 -41.85 -2.16 8.86
C ASN A 15 -40.70 -3.15 8.64
N THR A 16 -39.51 -2.94 9.16
CA THR A 16 -38.46 -3.96 9.20
C THR A 16 -37.97 -4.17 10.61
N GLY A 17 -37.68 -5.42 11.00
CA GLY A 17 -37.43 -5.83 12.37
C GLY A 17 -36.15 -5.25 13.04
N ASP A 18 -35.29 -4.60 12.30
CA ASP A 18 -34.07 -3.97 12.84
C ASP A 18 -34.19 -2.45 12.88
N GLN A 19 -34.46 -1.94 14.08
CA GLN A 19 -34.67 -0.51 14.31
C GLN A 19 -33.37 0.32 14.32
N LEU A 20 -32.21 -0.34 14.41
CA LEU A 20 -30.89 0.29 14.46
C LEU A 20 -30.15 0.22 13.13
N ALA A 21 -30.73 -0.41 12.12
CA ALA A 21 -30.10 -0.63 10.81
C ALA A 21 -29.65 0.69 10.13
N LEU A 22 -30.34 1.79 10.37
CA LEU A 22 -29.99 3.10 9.80
C LEU A 22 -28.73 3.68 10.44
N PHE A 23 -28.61 3.58 11.76
CA PHE A 23 -27.41 4.04 12.49
C PHE A 23 -26.17 3.25 12.06
N LEU A 24 -26.29 1.93 11.95
CA LEU A 24 -25.21 1.07 11.51
C LEU A 24 -24.74 1.41 10.09
N LYS A 25 -25.66 1.71 9.17
CA LYS A 25 -25.32 2.09 7.80
C LYS A 25 -24.54 3.41 7.74
N VAL A 26 -24.92 4.42 8.51
CA VAL A 26 -24.21 5.71 8.56
C VAL A 26 -22.78 5.49 9.07
N PHE A 27 -22.63 4.78 10.18
CA PHE A 27 -21.32 4.49 10.77
C PHE A 27 -20.42 3.69 9.81
N SER A 28 -20.95 2.67 9.14
CA SER A 28 -20.23 1.91 8.12
C SER A 28 -19.73 2.80 6.97
N GLY A 29 -20.55 3.77 6.54
CA GLY A 29 -20.16 4.72 5.51
C GLY A 29 -18.96 5.60 5.93
N GLU A 30 -18.90 6.03 7.16
CA GLU A 30 -17.79 6.83 7.70
C GLU A 30 -16.49 6.04 7.75
N VAL A 31 -16.51 4.80 8.23
CA VAL A 31 -15.34 3.90 8.24
C VAL A 31 -14.81 3.65 6.84
N LEU A 32 -15.69 3.35 5.87
CA LEU A 32 -15.31 3.16 4.48
C LEU A 32 -14.67 4.40 3.87
N THR A 33 -15.22 5.58 4.15
CA THR A 33 -14.68 6.85 3.66
C THR A 33 -13.29 7.13 4.24
N ALA A 34 -13.08 6.90 5.52
CA ALA A 34 -11.80 7.08 6.19
C ALA A 34 -10.74 6.13 5.63
N PHE A 35 -11.07 4.84 5.49
CA PHE A 35 -10.20 3.85 4.86
C PHE A 35 -9.79 4.27 3.45
N THR A 36 -10.73 4.66 2.61
CA THR A 36 -10.45 5.06 1.22
C THR A 36 -9.56 6.29 1.13
N ARG A 37 -9.72 7.25 2.05
CA ARG A 37 -8.89 8.46 2.08
C ARG A 37 -7.48 8.18 2.58
N ALA A 38 -7.32 7.32 3.58
CA ALA A 38 -6.03 7.03 4.20
C ALA A 38 -5.16 6.09 3.35
N THR A 39 -5.76 5.20 2.54
CA THR A 39 -5.02 4.28 1.67
C THR A 39 -4.33 5.02 0.53
N GLN A 40 -3.00 5.05 0.55
CA GLN A 40 -2.19 5.75 -0.45
C GLN A 40 -1.38 4.79 -1.35
N VAL A 41 -1.05 3.60 -0.87
CA VAL A 41 -0.24 2.61 -1.57
C VAL A 41 -1.12 1.57 -2.28
N MET A 42 -2.07 0.99 -1.59
CA MET A 42 -2.87 -0.14 -2.08
C MET A 42 -3.60 0.18 -3.39
N ASN A 43 -4.12 1.39 -3.56
CA ASN A 43 -4.88 1.79 -4.75
C ASN A 43 -4.02 1.93 -6.01
N ASN A 44 -2.70 1.99 -5.89
CA ASN A 44 -1.79 2.13 -7.02
C ASN A 44 -1.29 0.78 -7.57
N HIS A 45 -1.64 -0.32 -6.92
CA HIS A 45 -1.23 -1.67 -7.30
C HIS A 45 -2.41 -2.53 -7.78
N MET A 46 -2.09 -3.77 -8.15
CA MET A 46 -3.13 -4.69 -8.60
C MET A 46 -3.96 -5.18 -7.41
N VAL A 47 -5.28 -5.15 -7.57
CA VAL A 47 -6.22 -5.70 -6.59
C VAL A 47 -7.09 -6.74 -7.29
N LYS A 48 -7.18 -7.94 -6.71
CA LYS A 48 -8.03 -9.04 -7.18
C LYS A 48 -8.95 -9.49 -6.06
N THR A 49 -10.24 -9.52 -6.31
CA THR A 49 -11.24 -10.03 -5.36
C THR A 49 -11.52 -11.49 -5.66
N ILE A 50 -11.65 -12.29 -4.61
CA ILE A 50 -12.05 -13.71 -4.69
C ILE A 50 -13.23 -13.95 -3.75
N ASP A 51 -14.16 -14.80 -4.17
CA ASP A 51 -15.37 -15.09 -3.38
C ASP A 51 -15.13 -16.21 -2.35
N SER A 52 -14.14 -17.08 -2.61
CA SER A 52 -13.79 -18.20 -1.75
C SER A 52 -12.36 -18.66 -1.99
N GLY A 53 -11.77 -19.35 -1.02
CA GLY A 53 -10.44 -19.92 -1.11
C GLY A 53 -9.44 -19.29 -0.15
N LYS A 54 -8.34 -19.99 0.09
CA LYS A 54 -7.24 -19.57 0.97
C LYS A 54 -6.18 -18.77 0.22
N ALA A 55 -6.07 -18.98 -1.08
CA ALA A 55 -5.03 -18.41 -1.92
C ALA A 55 -5.54 -18.20 -3.34
N THR A 56 -4.86 -17.35 -4.08
CA THR A 56 -5.06 -17.23 -5.53
C THR A 56 -3.72 -17.23 -6.24
N SER A 57 -3.72 -17.79 -7.44
CA SER A 57 -2.53 -17.83 -8.29
C SER A 57 -2.55 -16.72 -9.33
N PHE A 58 -1.35 -16.23 -9.63
CA PHE A 58 -1.09 -15.28 -10.70
C PHE A 58 -0.08 -15.89 -11.67
N PRO A 59 -0.46 -16.16 -12.92
CA PRO A 59 0.47 -16.66 -13.91
C PRO A 59 1.44 -15.54 -14.31
N VAL A 60 2.72 -15.85 -14.32
CA VAL A 60 3.79 -14.99 -14.82
C VAL A 60 4.41 -15.64 -16.04
N MET A 61 4.52 -14.88 -17.12
CA MET A 61 5.11 -15.36 -18.38
C MET A 61 6.45 -14.67 -18.61
N GLY A 62 7.42 -15.44 -19.10
CA GLY A 62 8.70 -14.96 -19.57
C GLY A 62 8.62 -14.36 -20.97
N ARG A 63 9.78 -14.10 -21.56
CA ARG A 63 9.90 -13.52 -22.90
C ARG A 63 10.23 -14.59 -23.92
N GLY A 64 9.60 -14.50 -25.08
CA GLY A 64 9.99 -15.27 -26.25
C GLY A 64 11.24 -14.69 -26.92
N LYS A 65 12.01 -15.54 -27.58
CA LYS A 65 13.15 -15.14 -28.40
C LYS A 65 12.81 -15.21 -29.88
N ALA A 66 13.39 -14.34 -30.69
CA ALA A 66 13.28 -14.34 -32.11
C ALA A 66 14.57 -14.93 -32.74
N HIS A 67 14.43 -15.69 -33.81
CA HIS A 67 15.53 -16.32 -34.51
C HIS A 67 15.46 -16.02 -36.00
N TYR A 68 16.62 -15.89 -36.64
CA TYR A 68 16.71 -15.93 -38.10
C TYR A 68 16.76 -17.39 -38.56
N LEU A 69 15.85 -17.78 -39.41
CA LEU A 69 15.81 -19.11 -39.98
C LEU A 69 16.78 -19.18 -41.17
N PRO A 70 17.89 -19.96 -41.11
CA PRO A 70 18.76 -20.20 -42.25
C PRO A 70 18.01 -20.92 -43.36
N ALA A 71 18.39 -20.68 -44.60
CA ALA A 71 17.79 -21.37 -45.73
C ALA A 71 17.97 -22.89 -45.62
N GLY A 72 16.87 -23.66 -45.68
CA GLY A 72 16.88 -25.12 -45.54
C GLY A 72 16.87 -25.63 -44.08
N ALA A 73 16.89 -24.78 -43.06
CA ALA A 73 16.77 -25.20 -41.68
C ALA A 73 15.31 -25.44 -41.27
N ASN A 74 15.10 -26.38 -40.35
CA ASN A 74 13.77 -26.66 -39.79
C ASN A 74 13.46 -25.67 -38.66
N LEU A 75 12.24 -25.10 -38.63
CA LEU A 75 11.76 -24.20 -37.59
C LEU A 75 11.67 -24.90 -36.23
N ASP A 76 11.41 -26.21 -36.21
CA ASP A 76 11.28 -26.97 -34.98
C ASP A 76 12.58 -27.05 -34.16
N ASP A 77 13.73 -27.02 -34.83
CA ASP A 77 15.05 -27.07 -34.20
C ASP A 77 15.42 -25.78 -33.49
N LEU A 78 14.78 -24.68 -33.87
CA LEU A 78 15.02 -23.32 -33.32
C LEU A 78 13.96 -22.89 -32.31
N ARG A 79 12.90 -23.70 -32.13
CA ARG A 79 11.80 -23.34 -31.25
C ARG A 79 12.22 -23.44 -29.79
N GLU A 80 12.12 -22.30 -29.07
CA GLU A 80 12.26 -22.27 -27.62
C GLU A 80 10.89 -22.10 -26.94
N ALA A 81 10.68 -22.85 -25.87
CA ALA A 81 9.46 -22.67 -25.05
C ALA A 81 9.53 -21.36 -24.27
N ILE A 82 8.45 -20.61 -24.28
CA ILE A 82 8.33 -19.42 -23.39
C ILE A 82 8.16 -19.94 -21.95
N PRO A 83 9.06 -19.60 -21.02
CA PRO A 83 8.97 -20.07 -19.65
C PRO A 83 7.76 -19.44 -18.94
N HIS A 84 7.05 -20.25 -18.18
CA HIS A 84 5.92 -19.86 -17.36
C HIS A 84 6.22 -20.17 -15.90
N ASN A 85 5.72 -19.33 -15.01
CA ASN A 85 5.75 -19.57 -13.58
C ASN A 85 4.42 -19.13 -12.96
N GLU A 86 4.15 -19.60 -11.77
CA GLU A 86 2.96 -19.27 -10.99
C GLU A 86 3.38 -18.67 -9.65
N VAL A 87 2.82 -17.51 -9.32
CA VAL A 87 2.99 -16.89 -8.02
C VAL A 87 1.68 -17.01 -7.25
N VAL A 88 1.75 -17.67 -6.11
CA VAL A 88 0.59 -17.88 -5.23
C VAL A 88 0.61 -16.84 -4.11
N ILE A 89 -0.48 -16.09 -3.97
CA ILE A 89 -0.70 -15.16 -2.87
C ILE A 89 -1.73 -15.78 -1.93
N ASN A 90 -1.34 -15.97 -0.68
CA ASN A 90 -2.22 -16.45 0.38
C ASN A 90 -2.96 -15.28 1.02
N ILE A 91 -4.15 -15.59 1.56
CA ILE A 91 -4.86 -14.66 2.45
C ILE A 91 -4.19 -14.71 3.82
N ASP A 92 -3.85 -13.54 4.37
CA ASP A 92 -3.09 -13.44 5.62
C ASP A 92 -3.97 -13.81 6.82
N GLY A 93 -5.11 -13.28 6.93
CA GLY A 93 -6.00 -13.50 8.05
C GLY A 93 -7.07 -12.44 8.12
N LEU A 94 -7.73 -12.34 9.24
CA LEU A 94 -8.71 -11.30 9.50
C LEU A 94 -8.00 -10.13 10.18
N LEU A 95 -7.82 -9.03 9.44
CA LEU A 95 -7.33 -7.78 10.01
C LEU A 95 -8.50 -7.06 10.67
N THR A 96 -8.38 -6.76 11.96
CA THR A 96 -9.45 -6.15 12.76
C THR A 96 -8.96 -4.91 13.46
N SER A 97 -9.86 -3.94 13.58
CA SER A 97 -9.72 -2.78 14.46
C SER A 97 -11.04 -2.59 15.18
N ASP A 98 -11.01 -2.49 16.51
CA ASP A 98 -12.22 -2.45 17.33
C ASP A 98 -12.18 -1.31 18.34
N VAL A 99 -13.37 -0.90 18.76
CA VAL A 99 -13.59 0.07 19.82
C VAL A 99 -14.75 -0.37 20.70
N LEU A 100 -14.59 -0.19 22.01
CA LEU A 100 -15.62 -0.44 23.01
C LEU A 100 -16.10 0.90 23.55
N ILE A 101 -17.40 1.19 23.44
CA ILE A 101 -18.01 2.41 23.91
C ILE A 101 -18.93 2.05 25.05
N THR A 102 -18.64 2.53 26.27
CA THR A 102 -19.47 2.31 27.44
C THR A 102 -20.61 3.31 27.50
N ASP A 103 -21.80 2.88 27.89
CA ASP A 103 -23.01 3.70 27.93
C ASP A 103 -22.85 4.94 28.79
N ILE A 104 -22.13 4.80 29.92
CA ILE A 104 -21.93 5.90 30.85
C ILE A 104 -21.03 7.01 30.26
N LEU A 105 -19.97 6.61 29.52
CA LEU A 105 -19.09 7.57 28.86
C LEU A 105 -19.80 8.26 27.70
N GLU A 106 -20.60 7.55 26.94
CA GLU A 106 -21.41 8.13 25.86
C GLU A 106 -22.44 9.14 26.41
N ALA A 107 -23.10 8.79 27.51
CA ALA A 107 -24.07 9.68 28.16
C ALA A 107 -23.42 10.94 28.78
N MET A 108 -22.14 10.87 29.16
CA MET A 108 -21.39 11.99 29.72
C MET A 108 -20.75 12.90 28.66
N ASN A 109 -20.62 12.43 27.43
CA ASN A 109 -20.04 13.21 26.34
C ASN A 109 -21.04 14.23 25.77
N HIS A 110 -20.54 15.44 25.51
CA HIS A 110 -21.32 16.51 24.91
C HIS A 110 -21.21 16.60 23.37
N TYR A 111 -20.41 15.75 22.78
CA TYR A 111 -20.16 15.73 21.33
C TYR A 111 -20.21 14.30 20.77
N ASP A 112 -20.48 14.19 19.48
CA ASP A 112 -20.53 12.90 18.80
C ASP A 112 -19.14 12.31 18.64
N VAL A 113 -18.81 11.30 19.43
CA VAL A 113 -17.52 10.59 19.44
C VAL A 113 -17.52 9.46 18.43
N ARG A 114 -18.70 8.95 18.04
CA ARG A 114 -18.80 7.76 17.17
C ARG A 114 -18.20 8.01 15.79
N GLY A 115 -18.46 9.19 15.20
CA GLY A 115 -17.88 9.55 13.91
C GLY A 115 -16.36 9.64 13.93
N GLU A 116 -15.78 10.12 15.02
CA GLU A 116 -14.33 10.18 15.15
C GLU A 116 -13.70 8.80 15.34
N TYR A 117 -14.33 7.92 16.14
CA TYR A 117 -13.89 6.53 16.25
C TYR A 117 -13.97 5.79 14.91
N ALA A 118 -15.01 6.04 14.12
CA ALA A 118 -15.13 5.49 12.78
C ALA A 118 -13.93 5.82 11.89
N LYS A 119 -13.49 7.09 11.92
CA LYS A 119 -12.31 7.53 11.16
C LYS A 119 -11.04 6.83 11.64
N GLN A 120 -10.83 6.79 12.95
CA GLN A 120 -9.63 6.14 13.52
C GLN A 120 -9.58 4.64 13.19
N LEU A 121 -10.70 3.91 13.25
CA LEU A 121 -10.77 2.51 12.83
C LEU A 121 -10.40 2.34 11.36
N GLY A 122 -10.95 3.18 10.48
CA GLY A 122 -10.66 3.16 9.05
C GLY A 122 -9.19 3.47 8.74
N GLU A 123 -8.64 4.50 9.38
CA GLU A 123 -7.24 4.89 9.22
C GLU A 123 -6.27 3.81 9.72
N ALA A 124 -6.54 3.19 10.86
CA ALA A 124 -5.71 2.12 11.41
C ALA A 124 -5.61 0.92 10.45
N LEU A 125 -6.73 0.50 9.86
CA LEU A 125 -6.75 -0.57 8.86
C LEU A 125 -6.01 -0.18 7.59
N ALA A 126 -6.16 1.07 7.12
CA ALA A 126 -5.49 1.58 5.93
C ALA A 126 -3.97 1.66 6.10
N ILE A 127 -3.49 2.18 7.23
CA ILE A 127 -2.07 2.23 7.57
C ILE A 127 -1.47 0.84 7.57
N SER A 128 -2.16 -0.14 8.17
CA SER A 128 -1.71 -1.53 8.22
C SER A 128 -1.61 -2.15 6.82
N ALA A 129 -2.62 -1.93 5.96
CA ALA A 129 -2.63 -2.43 4.59
C ALA A 129 -1.51 -1.81 3.73
N ASP A 130 -1.35 -0.49 3.80
CA ASP A 130 -0.30 0.22 3.05
C ASP A 130 1.10 -0.20 3.51
N GLY A 131 1.30 -0.36 4.81
CA GLY A 131 2.57 -0.82 5.35
C GLY A 131 2.90 -2.26 4.92
N ALA A 132 1.93 -3.17 4.89
CA ALA A 132 2.12 -4.53 4.40
C ALA A 132 2.56 -4.55 2.93
N MET A 133 1.96 -3.69 2.08
CA MET A 133 2.36 -3.54 0.68
C MET A 133 3.80 -3.08 0.52
N VAL A 134 4.21 -2.06 1.27
CA VAL A 134 5.60 -1.56 1.24
C VAL A 134 6.58 -2.61 1.73
N ALA A 135 6.21 -3.39 2.76
CA ALA A 135 7.03 -4.49 3.25
C ALA A 135 7.20 -5.58 2.18
N GLU A 136 6.14 -5.93 1.44
CA GLU A 136 6.23 -6.89 0.35
C GLU A 136 7.13 -6.41 -0.80
N ILE A 137 7.07 -5.14 -1.18
CA ILE A 137 8.00 -4.55 -2.15
C ILE A 137 9.44 -4.72 -1.67
N ALA A 138 9.72 -4.39 -0.41
CA ALA A 138 11.05 -4.51 0.17
C ALA A 138 11.54 -5.96 0.26
N LYS A 139 10.66 -6.91 0.59
CA LYS A 139 10.99 -8.34 0.60
C LYS A 139 11.36 -8.88 -0.77
N LEU A 140 10.63 -8.47 -1.82
CA LEU A 140 10.96 -8.84 -3.18
C LEU A 140 12.37 -8.39 -3.57
N VAL A 141 12.71 -7.15 -3.22
CA VAL A 141 14.05 -6.61 -3.46
C VAL A 141 15.10 -7.40 -2.67
N LYS A 142 14.81 -7.70 -1.38
CA LYS A 142 15.71 -8.49 -0.53
C LYS A 142 15.92 -9.90 -1.04
N ALA A 143 14.89 -10.55 -1.53
CA ALA A 143 14.97 -11.91 -2.04
C ALA A 143 15.99 -12.05 -3.18
N ASN A 144 16.25 -10.96 -3.91
CA ASN A 144 17.23 -10.86 -5.01
C ASN A 144 17.14 -12.05 -5.98
N LYS A 145 15.92 -12.51 -6.23
CA LYS A 145 15.61 -13.66 -7.09
C LYS A 145 14.80 -13.21 -8.29
N GLU A 146 14.99 -13.89 -9.39
CA GLU A 146 14.13 -13.76 -10.57
C GLU A 146 12.96 -14.72 -10.46
N ASN A 147 11.78 -14.29 -10.84
CA ASN A 147 10.62 -15.18 -10.97
C ASN A 147 10.79 -16.16 -12.11
N ILE A 148 11.35 -15.66 -13.20
CA ILE A 148 11.69 -16.43 -14.40
C ILE A 148 13.05 -15.94 -14.85
N THR A 149 13.93 -16.86 -15.18
CA THR A 149 15.28 -16.54 -15.68
C THR A 149 15.22 -15.57 -16.85
N GLY A 150 15.95 -14.45 -16.75
CA GLY A 150 16.04 -13.43 -17.79
C GLY A 150 15.00 -12.31 -17.70
N LEU A 151 14.11 -12.30 -16.71
CA LEU A 151 13.21 -11.15 -16.47
C LEU A 151 13.89 -10.02 -15.66
N GLY A 152 14.80 -10.37 -14.77
CA GLY A 152 15.50 -9.43 -13.90
C GLY A 152 15.11 -9.56 -12.43
N LYS A 153 15.86 -8.84 -11.60
CA LYS A 153 15.76 -8.87 -10.14
C LYS A 153 15.36 -7.52 -9.59
N GLY A 154 14.97 -7.50 -8.32
CA GLY A 154 14.80 -6.27 -7.56
C GLY A 154 16.08 -5.43 -7.53
N VAL A 155 15.92 -4.11 -7.60
CA VAL A 155 17.03 -3.17 -7.74
C VAL A 155 17.29 -2.46 -6.42
N VAL A 156 18.53 -2.50 -5.92
CA VAL A 156 18.99 -1.66 -4.82
C VAL A 156 19.94 -0.61 -5.36
N ILE A 157 19.75 0.64 -4.96
CA ILE A 157 20.63 1.76 -5.28
C ILE A 157 21.07 2.39 -3.98
N GLU A 158 22.38 2.39 -3.72
CA GLU A 158 22.98 3.03 -2.55
C GLU A 158 23.52 4.40 -2.92
N LYS A 159 23.19 5.42 -2.14
CA LYS A 159 23.70 6.78 -2.30
C LYS A 159 24.35 7.26 -1.01
N THR A 160 25.59 7.75 -1.12
CA THR A 160 26.32 8.31 0.01
C THR A 160 25.80 9.72 0.30
N LEU A 161 25.46 9.99 1.55
CA LEU A 161 25.03 11.29 2.02
C LEU A 161 26.17 11.99 2.76
N THR A 162 26.66 13.09 2.25
CA THR A 162 27.77 13.85 2.84
C THR A 162 27.33 14.61 4.10
N GLY A 163 26.06 15.06 4.13
CA GLY A 163 25.48 15.83 5.22
C GLY A 163 24.58 15.04 6.19
N GLY A 164 24.57 13.69 6.07
CA GLY A 164 23.64 12.84 6.81
C GLY A 164 22.22 12.84 6.25
N ALA A 165 21.36 11.94 6.75
CA ALA A 165 19.97 11.87 6.36
C ALA A 165 19.16 12.99 7.04
N GLY A 166 18.29 13.68 6.28
CA GLY A 166 17.44 14.75 6.80
C GLY A 166 16.90 15.66 5.70
N ILE A 167 16.29 16.77 6.11
CA ILE A 167 15.77 17.79 5.18
C ILE A 167 16.95 18.69 4.73
N ASN A 168 17.73 18.19 3.78
CA ASN A 168 18.87 18.91 3.25
C ASN A 168 19.03 18.70 1.73
N TYR A 169 19.88 19.51 1.11
CA TYR A 169 20.20 19.45 -0.32
C TYR A 169 20.72 18.07 -0.74
N ASP A 170 21.62 17.49 0.04
CA ASP A 170 22.28 16.21 -0.31
C ASP A 170 21.28 15.05 -0.36
N THR A 171 20.33 15.00 0.57
CA THR A 171 19.25 13.99 0.58
C THR A 171 18.37 14.13 -0.66
N GLY A 172 17.93 15.34 -0.99
CA GLY A 172 17.12 15.59 -2.18
C GLY A 172 17.83 15.21 -3.47
N LYS A 173 19.10 15.62 -3.62
CA LYS A 173 19.93 15.27 -4.76
C LYS A 173 20.17 13.76 -4.89
N ALA A 174 20.45 13.08 -3.79
CA ALA A 174 20.64 11.64 -3.75
C ALA A 174 19.40 10.86 -4.22
N VAL A 175 18.21 11.34 -3.86
CA VAL A 175 16.95 10.73 -4.32
C VAL A 175 16.75 10.97 -5.82
N ILE A 176 17.02 12.17 -6.34
CA ILE A 176 16.91 12.46 -7.78
C ILE A 176 17.86 11.57 -8.58
N GLU A 177 19.13 11.51 -8.21
CA GLU A 177 20.11 10.65 -8.86
C GLU A 177 19.72 9.16 -8.76
N GLY A 178 19.22 8.73 -7.60
CA GLY A 178 18.74 7.37 -7.39
C GLY A 178 17.55 7.03 -8.29
N LEU A 179 16.60 7.95 -8.47
CA LEU A 179 15.46 7.75 -9.38
C LEU A 179 15.89 7.69 -10.84
N LEU A 180 16.89 8.49 -11.26
CA LEU A 180 17.45 8.42 -12.61
C LEU A 180 18.12 7.08 -12.89
N GLU A 181 18.95 6.58 -11.95
CA GLU A 181 19.55 5.26 -12.06
C GLU A 181 18.51 4.14 -12.04
N MET A 182 17.47 4.26 -11.22
CA MET A 182 16.36 3.31 -11.18
C MET A 182 15.63 3.26 -12.50
N LYS A 183 15.35 4.44 -13.09
CA LYS A 183 14.75 4.54 -14.42
C LYS A 183 15.58 3.81 -15.48
N ALA A 184 16.90 4.04 -15.50
CA ALA A 184 17.80 3.42 -16.47
C ALA A 184 17.81 1.89 -16.31
N LYS A 185 17.93 1.37 -15.07
CA LYS A 185 17.91 -0.07 -14.79
C LYS A 185 16.58 -0.71 -15.17
N TRP A 186 15.46 -0.10 -14.82
CA TRP A 186 14.13 -0.62 -15.16
C TRP A 186 13.86 -0.60 -16.67
N THR A 187 14.32 0.42 -17.36
CA THR A 187 14.21 0.47 -18.82
C THR A 187 15.04 -0.62 -19.49
N SER A 188 16.25 -0.90 -18.97
CA SER A 188 17.07 -2.03 -19.45
C SER A 188 16.43 -3.40 -19.17
N GLN A 189 15.64 -3.53 -18.12
CA GLN A 189 14.84 -4.71 -17.78
C GLN A 189 13.49 -4.76 -18.50
N TYR A 190 13.19 -3.79 -19.37
CA TYR A 190 11.92 -3.63 -20.08
C TYR A 190 10.69 -3.49 -19.17
N VAL A 191 10.83 -2.90 -17.99
CA VAL A 191 9.69 -2.49 -17.16
C VAL A 191 9.00 -1.32 -17.85
N PRO A 192 7.66 -1.34 -18.01
CA PRO A 192 6.93 -0.25 -18.67
C PRO A 192 7.21 1.11 -18.01
N GLU A 193 7.22 2.18 -18.82
CA GLU A 193 7.48 3.53 -18.29
C GLU A 193 6.27 4.16 -17.59
N ASN A 194 5.08 3.70 -17.92
CA ASN A 194 3.86 4.16 -17.28
C ASN A 194 3.67 3.49 -15.91
N GLU A 195 2.89 4.11 -15.03
CA GLU A 195 2.49 3.55 -13.74
C GLU A 195 3.68 3.15 -12.83
N ARG A 196 4.77 3.91 -12.88
CA ARG A 196 5.89 3.81 -11.94
C ARG A 196 5.64 4.73 -10.76
N PHE A 197 5.71 4.19 -9.56
CA PHE A 197 5.49 4.90 -8.31
C PHE A 197 6.76 4.92 -7.47
N ALA A 198 6.97 6.02 -6.76
CA ALA A 198 8.01 6.14 -5.74
C ALA A 198 7.35 6.63 -4.43
N TYR A 199 7.39 5.78 -3.43
CA TYR A 199 6.87 6.06 -2.10
C TYR A 199 7.99 6.65 -1.26
N ILE A 200 7.78 7.86 -0.76
CA ILE A 200 8.72 8.60 0.06
C ILE A 200 8.06 9.08 1.35
N THR A 201 8.85 9.49 2.30
CA THR A 201 8.33 10.15 3.51
C THR A 201 8.16 11.65 3.26
N PRO A 202 7.32 12.35 4.02
CA PRO A 202 7.18 13.80 3.93
C PRO A 202 8.50 14.55 4.18
N GLU A 203 9.41 13.99 4.99
CA GLU A 203 10.74 14.55 5.22
C GLU A 203 11.59 14.52 3.92
N VAL A 204 11.55 13.39 3.21
CA VAL A 204 12.26 13.25 1.92
C VAL A 204 11.63 14.13 0.85
N GLU A 205 10.31 14.29 0.83
CA GLU A 205 9.63 15.24 -0.05
C GLU A 205 10.10 16.68 0.21
N SER A 206 10.17 17.08 1.48
CA SER A 206 10.71 18.39 1.86
C SER A 206 12.18 18.57 1.46
N ALA A 207 12.99 17.51 1.55
CA ALA A 207 14.37 17.52 1.08
C ALA A 207 14.47 17.67 -0.45
N LEU A 208 13.57 17.03 -1.21
CA LEU A 208 13.49 17.20 -2.67
C LEU A 208 13.17 18.67 -3.04
N ILE A 209 12.27 19.31 -2.32
CA ILE A 209 11.95 20.73 -2.51
C ILE A 209 13.16 21.59 -2.16
N ALA A 210 13.86 21.30 -1.06
CA ALA A 210 15.05 22.02 -0.62
C ALA A 210 16.23 21.91 -1.60
N SER A 211 16.32 20.82 -2.36
CA SER A 211 17.37 20.63 -3.35
C SER A 211 17.30 21.60 -4.54
N LYS A 212 16.13 22.21 -4.76
CA LYS A 212 15.81 23.09 -5.90
C LYS A 212 15.94 22.47 -7.29
N ASP A 213 16.64 21.35 -7.44
CA ASP A 213 16.84 20.66 -8.72
C ASP A 213 15.54 20.06 -9.23
N ALA A 214 14.66 19.62 -8.32
CA ALA A 214 13.33 19.10 -8.65
C ALA A 214 12.38 20.19 -9.19
N ILE A 215 12.68 21.47 -8.93
CA ILE A 215 11.80 22.63 -9.22
C ILE A 215 12.34 23.45 -10.38
N ASN A 216 13.56 23.18 -10.82
CA ASN A 216 14.22 23.98 -11.86
C ASN A 216 13.48 23.86 -13.19
N ARG A 217 12.87 24.96 -13.66
CA ARG A 217 12.11 25.04 -14.91
C ARG A 217 12.95 24.73 -16.15
N ASP A 218 14.25 24.99 -16.12
CA ASP A 218 15.15 24.74 -17.24
C ASP A 218 15.26 23.25 -17.58
N PHE A 219 14.95 22.37 -16.61
CA PHE A 219 14.86 20.91 -16.81
C PHE A 219 13.44 20.40 -17.03
N GLY A 220 12.48 21.28 -17.30
CA GLY A 220 11.09 20.89 -17.57
C GLY A 220 10.32 20.42 -16.33
N ALA A 221 10.73 20.84 -15.14
CA ALA A 221 10.06 20.48 -13.90
C ALA A 221 8.64 21.06 -13.82
N VAL A 222 7.70 20.23 -13.43
CA VAL A 222 6.28 20.58 -13.24
C VAL A 222 5.99 20.93 -11.77
N ALA A 223 6.98 20.77 -10.90
CA ALA A 223 6.82 21.05 -9.47
C ALA A 223 6.80 22.56 -9.20
N SER A 224 5.92 23.00 -8.33
CA SER A 224 5.80 24.39 -7.87
C SER A 224 6.08 24.48 -6.36
N ILE A 225 6.97 25.42 -5.99
CA ILE A 225 7.21 25.71 -4.55
C ILE A 225 5.94 26.28 -3.90
N VAL A 226 5.10 26.96 -4.66
CA VAL A 226 3.86 27.58 -4.14
C VAL A 226 2.90 26.53 -3.64
N ASP A 227 2.80 25.40 -4.34
CA ASP A 227 1.90 24.31 -3.98
C ASP A 227 2.57 23.25 -3.07
N GLY A 228 3.91 23.30 -2.95
CA GLY A 228 4.68 22.40 -2.08
C GLY A 228 4.56 20.91 -2.44
N ASN A 229 4.11 20.57 -3.65
CA ASN A 229 3.83 19.20 -4.05
C ASN A 229 4.58 18.82 -5.34
N ILE A 230 5.24 17.66 -5.31
CA ILE A 230 5.95 17.09 -6.47
C ILE A 230 5.16 15.87 -6.96
N ASN A 231 4.42 16.03 -8.04
CA ASN A 231 3.58 14.96 -8.57
C ASN A 231 4.37 13.91 -9.35
N LYS A 232 5.35 14.32 -10.16
CA LYS A 232 6.11 13.43 -11.04
C LYS A 232 7.56 13.89 -11.16
N LEU A 233 8.50 12.96 -10.98
CA LEU A 233 9.93 13.20 -11.09
C LEU A 233 10.61 12.02 -11.78
N CYS A 234 11.48 12.27 -12.75
CA CYS A 234 12.24 11.25 -13.49
C CYS A 234 11.38 10.10 -14.08
N GLY A 235 10.10 10.36 -14.36
CA GLY A 235 9.16 9.35 -14.86
C GLY A 235 8.42 8.56 -13.77
N PHE A 236 8.70 8.79 -12.50
CA PHE A 236 7.98 8.22 -11.36
C PHE A 236 6.93 9.18 -10.84
N LYS A 237 5.76 8.66 -10.48
CA LYS A 237 4.78 9.40 -9.68
C LYS A 237 5.24 9.36 -8.23
N ILE A 238 5.53 10.52 -7.67
CA ILE A 238 5.94 10.66 -6.28
C ILE A 238 4.70 10.64 -5.39
N ILE A 239 4.74 9.84 -4.33
CA ILE A 239 3.67 9.75 -3.35
C ILE A 239 4.31 9.83 -1.97
N ALA A 240 4.02 10.92 -1.27
CA ALA A 240 4.43 11.08 0.12
C ALA A 240 3.47 10.33 1.02
N VAL A 241 3.99 9.38 1.77
CA VAL A 241 3.21 8.54 2.69
C VAL A 241 3.58 8.91 4.12
N PRO A 242 2.68 9.58 4.88
CA PRO A 242 3.01 10.10 6.20
C PRO A 242 3.37 9.03 7.22
N HIS A 243 2.83 7.84 7.06
CA HIS A 243 3.10 6.70 7.93
C HIS A 243 4.34 5.89 7.55
N LEU A 244 5.11 6.33 6.54
CA LEU A 244 6.45 5.82 6.26
C LEU A 244 7.49 6.71 6.93
N LYS A 245 8.29 6.16 7.85
CA LYS A 245 9.37 6.91 8.49
C LYS A 245 10.66 6.83 7.68
N ALA A 246 11.28 7.99 7.40
CA ALA A 246 12.56 8.04 6.71
C ALA A 246 13.65 7.40 7.57
N GLY A 247 14.50 6.58 6.92
CA GLY A 247 15.72 6.08 7.52
C GLY A 247 15.59 5.17 8.73
N GLY A 248 14.38 4.87 9.22
CA GLY A 248 14.18 4.15 10.47
C GLY A 248 13.95 2.64 10.31
N ALA A 249 14.43 1.85 11.28
CA ALA A 249 14.03 0.48 11.49
C ALA A 249 12.53 0.39 11.88
N ASP A 250 11.96 1.49 12.35
CA ASP A 250 10.57 1.63 12.79
C ASP A 250 9.51 1.49 11.67
N LYS A 251 9.94 1.29 10.43
CA LYS A 251 8.98 0.99 9.34
C LYS A 251 8.18 -0.28 9.62
N THR A 252 8.71 -1.17 10.45
CA THR A 252 7.98 -2.32 10.96
C THR A 252 6.95 -1.94 12.02
N GLY A 253 7.23 -0.93 12.83
CA GLY A 253 6.34 -0.43 13.88
C GLY A 253 5.10 0.30 13.37
N MET A 254 5.13 0.80 12.12
CA MET A 254 3.95 1.41 11.50
C MET A 254 2.81 0.46 11.25
N LEU A 255 3.10 -0.82 11.14
CA LEU A 255 2.12 -1.87 10.91
C LEU A 255 1.42 -2.31 12.19
N GLY A 256 1.75 -1.68 13.33
CA GLY A 256 1.35 -2.23 14.62
C GLY A 256 1.98 -3.60 14.83
N THR A 257 1.20 -4.57 15.26
CA THR A 257 1.56 -5.98 15.15
C THR A 257 1.60 -6.32 13.67
N ALA A 258 2.80 -6.44 13.10
CA ALA A 258 2.96 -6.79 11.70
C ALA A 258 2.12 -8.04 11.40
N PRO A 259 1.18 -7.98 10.44
CA PRO A 259 0.47 -9.17 10.02
C PRO A 259 1.49 -10.22 9.60
N GLU A 260 1.19 -11.47 9.87
CA GLU A 260 2.07 -12.61 9.66
C GLU A 260 2.91 -12.49 8.38
N GLY A 261 4.21 -12.27 8.56
CA GLY A 261 5.15 -12.25 7.46
C GLY A 261 5.38 -10.92 6.75
N HIS A 262 4.61 -9.85 6.96
CA HIS A 262 4.79 -8.55 6.29
C HIS A 262 5.70 -7.60 7.08
N VAL A 263 6.88 -8.07 7.45
CA VAL A 263 7.88 -7.28 8.17
C VAL A 263 8.80 -6.60 7.18
N PHE A 264 8.98 -5.28 7.32
CA PHE A 264 9.94 -4.54 6.51
C PHE A 264 11.37 -4.94 6.88
N PRO A 265 12.23 -5.34 5.91
CA PRO A 265 13.59 -5.79 6.20
C PRO A 265 14.42 -4.71 6.90
N THR A 266 15.05 -5.06 8.01
CA THR A 266 15.88 -4.13 8.81
C THR A 266 17.11 -3.60 8.07
N GLU A 267 17.64 -4.34 7.11
CA GLU A 267 18.74 -3.90 6.26
C GLU A 267 18.39 -2.69 5.39
N TYR A 268 17.10 -2.47 5.11
CA TYR A 268 16.58 -1.33 4.37
C TYR A 268 16.04 -0.21 5.28
N ALA A 269 16.42 -0.21 6.56
CA ALA A 269 15.98 0.79 7.52
C ALA A 269 16.29 2.24 7.09
N LYS A 270 17.41 2.43 6.35
CA LYS A 270 17.82 3.75 5.81
C LYS A 270 17.25 4.03 4.41
N ALA A 271 16.14 3.37 4.00
CA ALA A 271 15.56 3.62 2.71
C ALA A 271 15.02 5.06 2.59
N LEU A 272 15.44 5.77 1.56
CA LEU A 272 14.96 7.10 1.20
C LEU A 272 13.71 7.02 0.34
N ALA A 273 13.65 6.06 -0.59
CA ALA A 273 12.49 5.84 -1.43
C ALA A 273 12.31 4.34 -1.70
N VAL A 274 11.04 3.94 -1.76
CA VAL A 274 10.63 2.60 -2.19
C VAL A 274 9.90 2.74 -3.51
N CYS A 275 10.47 2.17 -4.58
CA CYS A 275 9.93 2.28 -5.92
C CYS A 275 9.24 0.97 -6.34
N ALA A 276 8.09 1.09 -6.97
CA ALA A 276 7.36 -0.05 -7.50
C ALA A 276 6.57 0.33 -8.75
N HIS A 277 6.47 -0.61 -9.68
CA HIS A 277 5.52 -0.51 -10.78
C HIS A 277 4.17 -1.10 -10.33
N ARG A 278 3.07 -0.71 -10.97
CA ARG A 278 1.73 -1.21 -10.63
C ARG A 278 1.63 -2.73 -10.54
N THR A 279 2.32 -3.45 -11.41
CA THR A 279 2.30 -4.92 -11.48
C THR A 279 3.30 -5.59 -10.55
N ALA A 280 4.06 -4.83 -9.75
CA ALA A 280 5.09 -5.36 -8.87
C ALA A 280 4.52 -6.21 -7.73
N VAL A 281 3.43 -5.74 -7.14
CA VAL A 281 2.76 -6.33 -5.98
C VAL A 281 1.26 -6.39 -6.25
N ALA A 282 0.58 -7.37 -5.67
CA ALA A 282 -0.87 -7.46 -5.72
C ALA A 282 -1.47 -7.70 -4.34
N THR A 283 -2.68 -7.21 -4.20
CA THR A 283 -3.55 -7.48 -3.05
C THR A 283 -4.68 -8.40 -3.49
N VAL A 284 -4.90 -9.46 -2.74
CA VAL A 284 -6.04 -10.37 -2.89
C VAL A 284 -7.04 -10.06 -1.78
N LYS A 285 -8.27 -9.75 -2.14
CA LYS A 285 -9.36 -9.49 -1.20
C LYS A 285 -10.30 -10.68 -1.16
N LEU A 286 -10.45 -11.30 0.02
CA LEU A 286 -11.46 -12.33 0.27
C LEU A 286 -12.73 -11.72 0.86
N LYS A 287 -12.58 -10.78 1.79
CA LYS A 287 -13.68 -10.00 2.35
C LYS A 287 -13.30 -8.54 2.30
N ASP A 288 -14.18 -7.73 1.74
CA ASP A 288 -14.06 -6.29 1.82
C ASP A 288 -14.27 -5.81 3.25
N LEU A 289 -14.01 -4.53 3.47
CA LEU A 289 -14.20 -3.91 4.76
C LEU A 289 -15.64 -4.10 5.24
N GLN A 290 -15.79 -4.76 6.36
CA GLN A 290 -17.08 -5.03 7.01
C GLN A 290 -17.07 -4.42 8.40
N LEU A 291 -18.21 -3.86 8.79
CA LEU A 291 -18.46 -3.39 10.13
C LEU A 291 -19.37 -4.37 10.85
N GLU A 292 -19.01 -4.71 12.08
CA GLU A 292 -19.83 -5.55 12.96
C GLU A 292 -20.07 -4.80 14.26
N HIS A 293 -21.30 -4.83 14.71
CA HIS A 293 -21.73 -4.23 15.96
C HIS A 293 -22.21 -5.32 16.90
N ALA A 294 -21.68 -5.32 18.11
CA ALA A 294 -22.04 -6.28 19.13
C ALA A 294 -22.28 -5.58 20.48
N ARG A 295 -23.47 -5.78 21.05
CA ARG A 295 -23.75 -5.34 22.41
C ARG A 295 -23.10 -6.28 23.40
N ARG A 296 -22.39 -5.76 24.38
CA ARG A 296 -21.81 -6.50 25.51
C ARG A 296 -22.50 -6.13 26.82
N PRO A 297 -23.57 -6.86 27.19
CA PRO A 297 -24.37 -6.52 28.37
C PRO A 297 -23.56 -6.60 29.67
N GLU A 298 -22.58 -7.51 29.75
CA GLU A 298 -21.70 -7.70 30.90
C GLU A 298 -20.82 -6.49 31.20
N LEU A 299 -20.54 -5.67 30.16
CA LEU A 299 -19.71 -4.45 30.27
C LEU A 299 -20.55 -3.17 30.15
N GLN A 300 -21.87 -3.28 29.96
CA GLN A 300 -22.75 -2.15 29.63
C GLN A 300 -22.13 -1.25 28.57
N ALA A 301 -21.75 -1.89 27.43
CA ALA A 301 -21.00 -1.24 26.37
C ALA A 301 -21.39 -1.77 24.98
N ASP A 302 -21.23 -0.91 23.97
CA ASP A 302 -21.34 -1.26 22.58
C ASP A 302 -19.94 -1.48 21.98
N MET A 303 -19.74 -2.60 21.33
CA MET A 303 -18.49 -2.94 20.65
C MET A 303 -18.69 -2.82 19.15
N ILE A 304 -17.81 -2.05 18.51
CA ILE A 304 -17.82 -1.84 17.07
C ILE A 304 -16.51 -2.37 16.53
N ILE A 305 -16.58 -3.24 15.53
CA ILE A 305 -15.43 -3.91 14.93
C ILE A 305 -15.42 -3.63 13.44
N ALA A 306 -14.37 -3.00 12.95
CA ALA A 306 -14.06 -2.93 11.53
C ALA A 306 -13.12 -4.08 11.19
N LYS A 307 -13.43 -4.86 10.15
CA LYS A 307 -12.65 -6.03 9.76
C LYS A 307 -12.57 -6.17 8.26
N ASN A 308 -11.43 -6.64 7.77
CA ASN A 308 -11.25 -7.07 6.39
C ASN A 308 -10.41 -8.35 6.31
N ALA A 309 -10.49 -9.07 5.20
CA ALA A 309 -9.65 -10.23 4.97
C ALA A 309 -8.94 -10.04 3.62
N VAL A 310 -7.67 -9.72 3.70
CA VAL A 310 -6.80 -9.44 2.54
C VAL A 310 -5.51 -10.24 2.64
N GLY A 311 -4.85 -10.42 1.52
CA GLY A 311 -3.50 -10.98 1.46
C GLY A 311 -2.68 -10.14 0.50
N HIS A 312 -1.44 -9.87 0.85
CA HIS A 312 -0.51 -9.10 0.03
C HIS A 312 0.62 -10.01 -0.45
N GLY A 313 1.04 -9.84 -1.68
CA GLY A 313 2.14 -10.64 -2.20
C GLY A 313 2.83 -9.98 -3.39
N GLY A 314 4.11 -10.32 -3.53
CA GLY A 314 4.93 -9.82 -4.63
C GLY A 314 4.77 -10.66 -5.88
N LEU A 315 4.62 -10.00 -7.04
CA LEU A 315 4.46 -10.66 -8.33
C LEU A 315 5.72 -10.56 -9.19
N ARG A 316 6.31 -9.37 -9.30
CA ARG A 316 7.38 -9.08 -10.25
C ARG A 316 8.56 -8.39 -9.56
N PRO A 317 9.61 -9.15 -9.17
CA PRO A 317 10.78 -8.58 -8.52
C PRO A 317 11.49 -7.52 -9.35
N GLU A 318 11.57 -7.72 -10.68
CA GLU A 318 12.21 -6.80 -11.62
C GLU A 318 11.58 -5.39 -11.65
N ALA A 319 10.32 -5.31 -11.20
CA ALA A 319 9.56 -4.06 -11.14
C ALA A 319 9.57 -3.41 -9.74
N CYS A 320 10.47 -3.86 -8.86
CA CYS A 320 10.68 -3.33 -7.51
C CYS A 320 12.07 -2.73 -7.36
N GLY A 321 12.18 -1.68 -6.55
CA GLY A 321 13.46 -1.09 -6.24
C GLY A 321 13.47 -0.27 -4.96
N ILE A 322 14.65 -0.12 -4.35
CA ILE A 322 14.86 0.67 -3.14
C ILE A 322 16.06 1.57 -3.32
N ILE A 323 15.94 2.81 -2.89
CA ILE A 323 17.04 3.79 -2.80
C ILE A 323 17.41 3.90 -1.33
N LEU A 324 18.67 3.59 -1.02
CA LEU A 324 19.20 3.60 0.33
C LEU A 324 20.19 4.75 0.55
N ALA A 325 20.15 5.32 1.75
CA ALA A 325 21.21 6.17 2.27
C ALA A 325 22.34 5.30 2.84
N LYS A 326 23.58 5.58 2.40
CA LYS A 326 24.78 4.92 2.87
C LYS A 326 25.60 5.87 3.75
#